data_901c925b13406595d35d096236f52a51
#
_entry.id   901c925b13406595d35d096236f52a51
#
_cell.length_a   1.000
_cell.length_b   1.000
_cell.length_c   1.000
_cell.angle_alpha   90.00
_cell.angle_beta   90.00
_cell.angle_gamma   90.00
#
_symmetry.space_group_name_H-M   'P 1'
#
loop_
_entity.id
_entity.type
_entity.pdbx_description
1 polymer ?
#
loop_
_entity_poly.entity_id
_entity_poly.type
_entity_poly.pdbx_seq_one_letter_code
_entity_poly.pdbx_strand_id
1 'polypeptide(L)' 'MKRIFVFLITGFEEIEALATVDILRRAGLNVQTVSLTGERTVSGSHGVTVAADMLFEE' A
#
# COMPACT_ATOMS: atom_id res chain seq x y z
N MET A 1 19.44 -1.14 -4.36
CA MET A 1 18.62 -0.80 -3.19
C MET A 1 17.49 -1.79 -3.02
N LYS A 2 17.29 -2.26 -1.81
CA LYS A 2 16.21 -3.19 -1.53
C LYS A 2 14.87 -2.49 -1.59
N ARG A 3 13.86 -3.19 -2.07
CA ARG A 3 12.50 -2.69 -2.07
C ARG A 3 11.68 -3.38 -0.99
N ILE A 4 10.79 -2.61 -0.38
CA ILE A 4 9.85 -3.12 0.60
C ILE A 4 8.46 -2.99 -0.01
N PHE A 5 7.69 -4.08 0.01
CA PHE A 5 6.35 -4.07 -0.54
C PHE A 5 5.33 -4.14 0.57
N VAL A 6 4.33 -3.27 0.49
CA VAL A 6 3.18 -3.31 1.39
C VAL A 6 1.98 -3.69 0.52
N PHE A 7 1.43 -4.87 0.77
CA PHE A 7 0.32 -5.38 -0.03
C PHE A 7 -1.00 -4.85 0.50
N LEU A 8 -1.83 -4.39 -0.44
CA LEU A 8 -3.14 -3.84 -0.11
C LEU A 8 -4.22 -4.70 -0.74
N ILE A 9 -5.23 -5.03 0.07
CA ILE A 9 -6.40 -5.75 -0.40
C ILE A 9 -7.62 -4.99 0.12
N THR A 10 -8.76 -5.16 -0.56
CA THR A 10 -10.00 -4.51 -0.12
C THR A 10 -10.27 -4.82 1.33
N GLY A 11 -10.56 -3.79 2.12
CA GLY A 11 -10.78 -3.95 3.55
C GLY A 11 -9.54 -3.81 4.41
N PHE A 12 -8.42 -3.35 3.83
CA PHE A 12 -7.20 -3.16 4.61
C PHE A 12 -7.41 -2.13 5.72
N GLU A 13 -6.59 -2.23 6.77
CA GLU A 13 -6.64 -1.25 7.86
C GLU A 13 -5.89 0.01 7.46
N GLU A 14 -6.62 1.10 7.28
CA GLU A 14 -6.04 2.33 6.75
C GLU A 14 -4.89 2.85 7.60
N ILE A 15 -5.09 2.94 8.91
CA ILE A 15 -4.05 3.49 9.77
C ILE A 15 -2.82 2.61 9.77
N GLU A 16 -3.01 1.30 9.93
CA GLU A 16 -1.87 0.38 10.01
C GLU A 16 -1.09 0.36 8.71
N ALA A 17 -1.78 0.26 7.58
CA ALA A 17 -1.11 0.16 6.29
C ALA A 17 -0.43 1.48 5.91
N LEU A 18 -1.17 2.59 5.99
CA LEU A 18 -0.66 3.87 5.48
C LEU A 18 0.36 4.49 6.43
N ALA A 19 0.17 4.34 7.74
CA ALA A 19 1.17 4.82 8.69
C ALA A 19 2.48 4.06 8.54
N THR A 20 2.39 2.76 8.31
CA THR A 20 3.58 1.94 8.08
C THR A 20 4.33 2.42 6.84
N VAL A 21 3.62 2.65 5.74
CA VAL A 21 4.24 3.17 4.52
C VAL A 21 4.90 4.52 4.77
N ASP A 22 4.18 5.41 5.45
CA ASP A 22 4.68 6.76 5.72
C ASP A 22 5.95 6.71 6.57
N ILE A 23 5.92 5.96 7.66
CA ILE A 23 7.08 5.86 8.57
C ILE A 23 8.29 5.29 7.85
N LEU A 24 8.09 4.23 7.08
CA LEU A 24 9.21 3.60 6.37
C LEU A 24 9.79 4.52 5.31
N ARG A 25 8.95 5.28 4.61
CA ARG A 25 9.44 6.24 3.63
C ARG A 25 10.19 7.38 4.29
N ARG A 26 9.73 7.83 5.45
CA ARG A 26 10.44 8.87 6.21
C ARG A 26 11.82 8.40 6.65
N ALA A 27 11.97 7.10 6.86
CA ALA A 27 13.25 6.50 7.21
C ALA A 27 14.18 6.31 6.00
N GLY A 28 13.74 6.73 4.81
CA GLY A 28 14.56 6.66 3.60
C GLY A 28 14.51 5.32 2.89
N LEU A 29 13.55 4.46 3.24
CA LEU A 29 13.43 3.16 2.62
C LEU A 29 12.59 3.22 1.35
N ASN A 30 12.89 2.34 0.40
CA ASN A 30 12.15 2.28 -0.86
C ASN A 30 10.92 1.39 -0.68
N VAL A 31 9.78 2.02 -0.39
CA VAL A 31 8.54 1.32 -0.08
C VAL A 31 7.55 1.50 -1.22
N GLN A 32 7.00 0.41 -1.69
CA GLN A 32 5.99 0.40 -2.75
C GLN A 32 4.72 -0.25 -2.22
N THR A 33 3.57 0.38 -2.47
CA THR A 33 2.28 -0.26 -2.18
C THR A 33 1.87 -1.08 -3.39
N VAL A 34 1.37 -2.28 -3.14
CA VAL A 34 1.04 -3.24 -4.19
C VAL A 34 -0.41 -3.68 -4.01
N SER A 35 -1.22 -3.48 -5.04
CA SER A 35 -2.61 -3.93 -5.01
C SER A 35 -2.71 -5.40 -5.37
N LEU A 36 -3.42 -6.15 -4.54
CA LEU A 36 -3.72 -7.56 -4.81
C LEU A 36 -5.09 -7.75 -5.44
N THR A 37 -5.83 -6.64 -5.69
CA THR A 37 -7.21 -6.75 -6.17
C THR A 37 -7.34 -6.81 -7.68
N GLY A 38 -6.27 -6.57 -8.40
CA GLY A 38 -6.32 -6.46 -9.86
C GLY A 38 -6.58 -5.05 -10.33
N GLU A 39 -6.90 -4.14 -9.41
CA GLU A 39 -7.12 -2.74 -9.74
C GLU A 39 -6.19 -1.88 -8.90
N ARG A 40 -5.80 -0.73 -9.46
CA ARG A 40 -4.85 0.14 -8.77
C ARG A 40 -5.47 0.82 -7.55
N THR A 41 -6.76 1.11 -7.60
CA THR A 41 -7.44 1.72 -6.45
C THR A 41 -7.93 0.64 -5.49
N VAL A 42 -7.66 0.82 -4.21
CA VAL A 42 -8.02 -0.14 -3.17
C VAL A 42 -8.68 0.61 -2.03
N SER A 43 -9.83 0.12 -1.58
CA SER A 43 -10.56 0.74 -0.48
C SER A 43 -10.34 -0.02 0.81
N GLY A 44 -10.02 0.71 1.87
CA GLY A 44 -9.83 0.13 3.19
C GLY A 44 -11.14 -0.12 3.90
N SER A 45 -11.03 -0.66 5.11
CA SER A 45 -12.19 -1.09 5.89
C SER A 45 -13.08 0.07 6.33
N HIS A 46 -12.55 1.28 6.33
CA HIS A 46 -13.30 2.47 6.73
C HIS A 46 -13.58 3.39 5.54
N GLY A 47 -13.55 2.85 4.33
CA GLY A 47 -13.96 3.58 3.15
C GLY A 47 -12.93 4.53 2.55
N VAL A 48 -11.69 4.50 3.02
CA VAL A 48 -10.65 5.33 2.43
C VAL A 48 -10.10 4.62 1.20
N THR A 49 -10.23 5.26 0.05
CA THR A 49 -9.73 4.69 -1.21
C THR A 49 -8.37 5.29 -1.53
N VAL A 50 -7.40 4.44 -1.82
CA VAL A 50 -6.05 4.88 -2.15
C VAL A 50 -5.64 4.27 -3.49
N ALA A 51 -4.69 4.94 -4.15
CA ALA A 51 -4.11 4.41 -5.37
C ALA A 51 -2.80 3.72 -4.99
N ALA A 52 -2.72 2.42 -5.24
CA ALA A 52 -1.49 1.68 -5.02
C ALA A 52 -0.44 2.11 -6.04
N ASP A 53 0.81 1.96 -5.67
CA ASP A 53 1.90 2.31 -6.58
C ASP A 53 1.98 1.35 -7.75
N MET A 54 1.63 0.08 -7.52
CA MET A 54 1.70 -0.92 -8.58
C MET A 54 0.71 -2.04 -8.33
N LEU A 55 0.47 -2.81 -9.39
CA LEU A 55 -0.32 -4.03 -9.30
C LEU A 55 0.62 -5.20 -9.02
N PHE A 56 0.08 -6.22 -8.37
CA PHE A 56 0.88 -7.42 -8.04
C PHE A 56 1.48 -8.05 -9.29
N GLU A 57 0.76 -7.97 -10.40
CA GLU A 57 1.18 -8.61 -11.65
C GLU A 57 2.21 -7.78 -12.43
N GLU A 58 2.52 -6.60 -11.96
CA GLU A 58 3.55 -5.76 -12.55
C GLU A 58 4.92 -6.08 -11.95
#